data_7207aac80f7ec1e1699a8d5b8195fadb
#
_entry.id   7207aac80f7ec1e1699a8d5b8195fadb
#
_cell.length_a   1.000
_cell.length_b   1.000
_cell.length_c   1.000
_cell.angle_alpha   90.00
_cell.angle_beta   90.00
_cell.angle_gamma   90.00
#
_symmetry.space_group_name_H-M   'P 1'
#
loop_
_entity.id
_entity.type
_entity.pdbx_description
1 polymer ?
#
loop_
_entity_poly.entity_id
_entity_poly.type
_entity_poly.pdbx_seq_one_letter_code
_entity_poly.pdbx_strand_id
1 'polypeptide(L)'
;MVKEEIDKLLKVGFIRPVKKATWLSPIVVVPKKNGKIRVCVNYWKLNVAIVTDAFPLLFKDGVLDVVASHEMYSFLDSFSKYNKVRMEPNYQEKIAFVTEWGVFVAVVMMFGLKTTPTTFQRVIQEIFAEYIPAFMQVFLDDFVVYN
;
A
#
# COMPACT_ATOMS: atom_id res chain seq x y z
N MET A 1 17.50 -2.38 14.98
CA MET A 1 16.89 -2.69 13.65
C MET A 1 15.36 -2.56 13.63
N VAL A 2 14.58 -3.44 14.31
CA VAL A 2 13.10 -3.33 14.30
C VAL A 2 12.62 -2.02 14.92
N LYS A 3 13.15 -1.66 16.09
CA LYS A 3 12.82 -0.38 16.76
C LYS A 3 13.10 0.82 15.86
N GLU A 4 14.21 0.84 15.17
CA GLU A 4 14.57 1.93 14.25
C GLU A 4 13.57 2.09 13.11
N GLU A 5 13.02 0.99 12.58
CA GLU A 5 11.97 1.04 11.56
C GLU A 5 10.66 1.59 12.14
N ILE A 6 10.29 1.20 13.36
CA ILE A 6 9.13 1.77 14.08
C ILE A 6 9.33 3.27 14.33
N ASP A 7 10.50 3.68 14.80
CA ASP A 7 10.84 5.08 15.07
C ASP A 7 10.79 5.92 13.78
N LYS A 8 11.24 5.37 12.64
CA LYS A 8 11.10 6.03 11.33
C LYS A 8 9.63 6.23 10.93
N LEU A 9 8.80 5.20 11.07
CA LEU A 9 7.38 5.29 10.75
C LEU A 9 6.65 6.30 11.64
N LEU A 10 7.00 6.37 12.92
CA LEU A 10 6.51 7.38 13.86
C LEU A 10 6.93 8.79 13.45
N LYS A 11 8.22 8.98 13.12
CA LYS A 11 8.78 10.27 12.73
C LYS A 11 8.13 10.86 11.48
N VAL A 12 7.79 10.01 10.51
CA VAL A 12 7.11 10.45 9.29
C VAL A 12 5.58 10.53 9.43
N GLY A 13 5.03 10.13 10.59
CA GLY A 13 3.60 10.18 10.87
C GLY A 13 2.77 9.10 10.17
N PHE A 14 3.39 8.01 9.74
CA PHE A 14 2.67 6.89 9.10
C PHE A 14 1.99 5.97 10.11
N ILE A 15 2.48 5.98 11.34
CA ILE A 15 1.86 5.28 12.47
C ILE A 15 1.75 6.23 13.66
N ARG A 16 0.85 5.94 14.56
CA ARG A 16 0.73 6.63 15.85
C ARG A 16 0.49 5.63 16.99
N PRO A 17 0.94 5.93 18.22
CA PRO A 17 0.67 5.08 19.36
C PRO A 17 -0.80 5.16 19.78
N VAL A 18 -1.32 4.04 20.29
CA VAL A 18 -2.67 3.95 20.86
C VAL A 18 -2.65 3.14 22.15
N LYS A 19 -3.58 3.44 23.06
CA LYS A 19 -3.72 2.70 24.34
C LYS A 19 -4.64 1.50 24.22
N LYS A 20 -5.59 1.54 23.28
CA LYS A 20 -6.61 0.50 23.08
C LYS A 20 -6.81 0.29 21.59
N ALA A 21 -7.12 -0.95 21.19
CA ALA A 21 -7.43 -1.31 19.83
C ALA A 21 -8.47 -2.42 19.82
N THR A 22 -9.38 -2.39 18.86
CA THR A 22 -10.41 -3.43 18.68
C THR A 22 -9.81 -4.70 18.07
N TRP A 23 -8.88 -4.53 17.13
CA TRP A 23 -8.15 -5.62 16.48
C TRP A 23 -6.67 -5.41 16.68
N LEU A 24 -5.96 -6.48 17.01
CA LEU A 24 -4.53 -6.41 17.27
C LEU A 24 -3.81 -7.47 16.44
N SER A 25 -2.91 -7.00 15.59
CA SER A 25 -2.11 -7.85 14.69
C SER A 25 -0.65 -7.90 15.13
N PRO A 26 0.03 -9.04 15.04
CA PRO A 26 1.46 -9.12 15.32
C PRO A 26 2.27 -8.57 14.13
N ILE A 27 3.49 -8.13 14.41
CA ILE A 27 4.47 -7.85 13.36
C ILE A 27 5.20 -9.12 12.93
N VAL A 28 5.66 -9.10 11.68
CA VAL A 28 6.55 -10.11 11.09
C VAL A 28 7.76 -9.41 10.50
N VAL A 29 8.93 -9.91 10.80
CA VAL A 29 10.19 -9.37 10.28
C VAL A 29 10.65 -10.23 9.12
N VAL A 30 10.82 -9.60 7.96
CA VAL A 30 11.25 -10.27 6.74
C VAL A 30 12.62 -9.75 6.32
N PRO A 31 13.63 -10.61 6.16
CA PRO A 31 14.93 -10.18 5.67
C PRO A 31 14.86 -9.80 4.18
N LYS A 32 15.55 -8.73 3.81
CA LYS A 32 15.77 -8.33 2.42
C LYS A 32 17.07 -8.92 1.89
N LYS A 33 17.19 -9.09 0.58
CA LYS A 33 18.41 -9.58 -0.09
C LYS A 33 19.67 -8.76 0.23
N ASN A 34 19.51 -7.50 0.57
CA ASN A 34 20.62 -6.57 0.90
C ASN A 34 20.99 -6.54 2.40
N GLY A 35 20.58 -7.54 3.19
CA GLY A 35 20.84 -7.62 4.62
C GLY A 35 19.99 -6.70 5.51
N LYS A 36 19.16 -5.83 4.93
CA LYS A 36 18.20 -5.02 5.68
C LYS A 36 16.97 -5.84 6.02
N ILE A 37 16.21 -5.40 7.02
CA ILE A 37 14.93 -6.00 7.37
C ILE A 37 13.77 -5.17 6.83
N ARG A 38 12.64 -5.84 6.64
CA ARG A 38 11.33 -5.21 6.45
C ARG A 38 10.44 -5.62 7.62
N VAL A 39 9.85 -4.67 8.29
CA VAL A 39 8.82 -4.92 9.30
C VAL A 39 7.47 -4.90 8.59
N CYS A 40 6.77 -6.01 8.66
CA CYS A 40 5.43 -6.16 8.09
C CYS A 40 4.43 -6.42 9.22
N VAL A 41 3.18 -6.07 9.04
CA VAL A 41 2.11 -6.43 9.95
C VAL A 41 1.36 -7.62 9.40
N ASN A 42 1.14 -8.63 10.23
CA ASN A 42 0.40 -9.82 9.83
C ASN A 42 -1.11 -9.58 10.05
N TYR A 43 -1.78 -9.10 9.04
CA TYR A 43 -3.21 -8.86 9.04
C TYR A 43 -4.06 -10.09 8.64
N TRP A 44 -3.53 -11.31 8.72
CA TRP A 44 -4.25 -12.50 8.24
C TRP A 44 -5.67 -12.62 8.82
N LYS A 45 -5.81 -12.52 10.15
CA LYS A 45 -7.12 -12.58 10.81
C LYS A 45 -8.05 -11.46 10.38
N LEU A 46 -7.53 -10.24 10.28
CA LEU A 46 -8.29 -9.08 9.83
C LEU A 46 -8.72 -9.23 8.37
N ASN A 47 -7.85 -9.73 7.51
CA ASN A 47 -8.13 -9.96 6.09
C ASN A 47 -9.30 -10.94 5.84
N VAL A 48 -9.54 -11.87 6.75
CA VAL A 48 -10.71 -12.76 6.69
C VAL A 48 -12.02 -11.97 6.91
N ALA A 49 -11.99 -10.96 7.78
CA ALA A 49 -13.17 -10.15 8.14
C ALA A 49 -13.38 -8.92 7.23
N ILE A 50 -12.36 -8.49 6.49
CA ILE A 50 -12.45 -7.32 5.61
C ILE A 50 -13.37 -7.62 4.41
N VAL A 51 -14.32 -6.73 4.17
CA VAL A 51 -15.07 -6.69 2.91
C VAL A 51 -14.13 -6.27 1.79
N THR A 52 -14.07 -7.04 0.72
CA THR A 52 -13.16 -6.79 -0.41
C THR A 52 -13.66 -5.60 -1.22
N ASP A 53 -12.77 -4.68 -1.57
CA ASP A 53 -13.03 -3.67 -2.59
C ASP A 53 -13.22 -4.40 -3.93
N ALA A 54 -14.40 -4.25 -4.53
CA ALA A 54 -14.77 -4.94 -5.76
C ALA A 54 -14.21 -4.25 -7.03
N PHE A 55 -13.32 -3.28 -6.87
CA PHE A 55 -12.73 -2.60 -8.03
C PHE A 55 -11.94 -3.60 -8.90
N PRO A 56 -12.23 -3.70 -10.20
CA PRO A 56 -11.54 -4.64 -11.09
C PRO A 56 -10.09 -4.22 -11.27
N LEU A 57 -9.15 -5.07 -10.87
CA LEU A 57 -7.76 -4.89 -11.23
C LEU A 57 -7.60 -5.18 -12.73
N LEU A 58 -6.95 -4.25 -13.44
CA LEU A 58 -6.56 -4.47 -14.82
C LEU A 58 -5.59 -5.65 -14.89
N PHE A 59 -5.74 -6.48 -15.92
CA PHE A 59 -4.75 -7.50 -16.19
C PHE A 59 -3.48 -6.85 -16.72
N LYS A 60 -2.34 -7.31 -16.24
CA LYS A 60 -1.02 -6.82 -16.69
C LYS A 60 -0.86 -6.89 -18.21
N ASP A 61 -1.37 -7.95 -18.82
CA ASP A 61 -1.31 -8.16 -20.26
C ASP A 61 -2.03 -7.06 -21.03
N GLY A 62 -3.20 -6.60 -20.55
CA GLY A 62 -3.93 -5.48 -21.17
C GLY A 62 -3.17 -4.16 -21.13
N VAL A 63 -2.38 -3.91 -20.09
CA VAL A 63 -1.49 -2.73 -20.03
C VAL A 63 -0.35 -2.86 -21.04
N LEU A 64 0.25 -4.05 -21.14
CA LEU A 64 1.33 -4.31 -22.11
C LEU A 64 0.86 -4.19 -23.55
N ASP A 65 -0.35 -4.65 -23.87
CA ASP A 65 -0.93 -4.55 -25.21
C ASP A 65 -1.10 -3.08 -25.63
N VAL A 66 -1.54 -2.21 -24.73
CA VAL A 66 -1.65 -0.77 -25.00
C VAL A 66 -0.26 -0.18 -25.24
N VAL A 67 0.71 -0.46 -24.38
CA VAL A 67 2.08 0.09 -24.48
C VAL A 67 2.79 -0.40 -25.75
N ALA A 68 2.59 -1.66 -26.13
CA ALA A 68 3.22 -2.26 -27.32
C ALA A 68 2.83 -1.58 -28.65
N SER A 69 1.73 -0.83 -28.67
CA SER A 69 1.30 -0.07 -29.87
C SER A 69 2.00 1.28 -30.04
N HIS A 70 2.83 1.71 -29.07
CA HIS A 70 3.52 2.99 -29.06
C HIS A 70 5.03 2.85 -29.31
N GLU A 71 5.62 3.84 -29.99
CA GLU A 71 7.04 3.82 -30.34
C GLU A 71 7.95 4.17 -29.16
N MET A 72 7.46 5.02 -28.26
CA MET A 72 8.23 5.47 -27.08
C MET A 72 7.40 5.33 -25.82
N TYR A 73 8.00 4.79 -24.77
CA TYR A 73 7.38 4.68 -23.46
C TYR A 73 8.43 4.72 -22.34
N SER A 74 7.97 5.17 -21.16
CA SER A 74 8.78 5.23 -19.96
C SER A 74 8.05 4.56 -18.80
N PHE A 75 8.77 3.72 -18.05
CA PHE A 75 8.28 3.14 -16.82
C PHE A 75 8.72 3.98 -15.62
N LEU A 76 7.78 4.30 -14.77
CA LEU A 76 8.01 5.05 -13.54
C LEU A 76 7.53 4.21 -12.35
N ASP A 77 8.40 4.02 -11.36
CA ASP A 77 8.03 3.34 -10.11
C ASP A 77 7.51 4.34 -9.08
N SER A 78 6.41 4.01 -8.44
CA SER A 78 5.84 4.87 -7.40
C SER A 78 6.60 4.75 -6.09
N PHE A 79 7.27 5.81 -5.69
CA PHE A 79 7.91 5.89 -4.38
C PHE A 79 6.87 5.92 -3.25
N SER A 80 7.06 5.02 -2.26
CA SER A 80 6.19 4.94 -1.06
C SER A 80 4.70 4.67 -1.33
N LYS A 81 4.36 4.21 -2.49
CA LYS A 81 3.03 3.72 -2.97
C LYS A 81 1.85 3.96 -2.01
N TYR A 82 1.51 2.91 -1.29
CA TYR A 82 0.32 2.86 -0.42
C TYR A 82 0.38 3.87 0.73
N ASN A 83 1.57 4.22 1.20
CA ASN A 83 1.74 5.17 2.30
C ASN A 83 1.34 6.62 1.94
N LYS A 84 1.01 6.89 0.68
CA LYS A 84 0.47 8.19 0.23
C LYS A 84 -1.04 8.31 0.46
N VAL A 85 -1.74 7.21 0.66
CA VAL A 85 -3.18 7.19 0.89
C VAL A 85 -3.44 7.13 2.39
N ARG A 86 -4.14 8.13 2.92
CA ARG A 86 -4.51 8.16 4.33
C ARG A 86 -5.66 7.20 4.62
N MET A 87 -5.57 6.55 5.76
CA MET A 87 -6.66 5.73 6.30
C MET A 87 -7.70 6.62 6.97
N GLU A 88 -8.96 6.34 6.71
CA GLU A 88 -10.05 7.00 7.41
C GLU A 88 -9.95 6.72 8.93
N PRO A 89 -10.11 7.76 9.79
CA PRO A 89 -9.91 7.63 11.24
C PRO A 89 -10.70 6.48 11.88
N ASN A 90 -11.94 6.25 11.44
CA ASN A 90 -12.81 5.19 11.97
C ASN A 90 -12.28 3.76 11.70
N TYR A 91 -11.38 3.59 10.75
CA TYR A 91 -10.78 2.30 10.42
C TYR A 91 -9.40 2.10 11.04
N GLN A 92 -8.73 3.16 11.50
CA GLN A 92 -7.38 3.07 12.04
C GLN A 92 -7.28 2.12 13.24
N GLU A 93 -8.25 2.13 14.14
CA GLU A 93 -8.25 1.26 15.33
C GLU A 93 -8.39 -0.23 14.99
N LYS A 94 -8.92 -0.56 13.80
CA LYS A 94 -9.07 -1.93 13.32
C LYS A 94 -7.77 -2.51 12.75
N ILE A 95 -6.81 -1.65 12.39
CA ILE A 95 -5.52 -2.03 11.81
C ILE A 95 -4.36 -1.83 12.78
N ALA A 96 -4.65 -1.93 14.08
CA ALA A 96 -3.63 -1.83 15.11
C ALA A 96 -2.71 -3.05 15.11
N PHE A 97 -1.47 -2.80 15.49
CA PHE A 97 -0.47 -3.84 15.65
C PHE A 97 0.34 -3.66 16.92
N VAL A 98 0.82 -4.77 17.46
CA VAL A 98 1.59 -4.83 18.68
C VAL A 98 3.07 -5.07 18.41
N THR A 99 3.90 -4.37 19.17
CA THR A 99 5.35 -4.53 19.20
C THR A 99 5.80 -4.60 20.65
N GLU A 100 7.08 -4.92 20.90
CA GLU A 100 7.67 -4.86 22.24
C GLU A 100 7.65 -3.44 22.85
N TRP A 101 7.52 -2.40 22.01
CA TRP A 101 7.56 -0.98 22.42
C TRP A 101 6.19 -0.34 22.54
N GLY A 102 5.12 -1.08 22.28
CA GLY A 102 3.75 -0.60 22.40
C GLY A 102 2.83 -1.04 21.27
N VAL A 103 1.64 -0.47 21.32
CA VAL A 103 0.58 -0.69 20.32
C VAL A 103 0.48 0.54 19.43
N PHE A 104 0.45 0.32 18.14
CA PHE A 104 0.40 1.37 17.12
C PHE A 104 -0.74 1.11 16.16
N VAL A 105 -1.25 2.18 15.55
CA VAL A 105 -2.16 2.11 14.42
C VAL A 105 -1.53 2.78 13.21
N ALA A 106 -1.81 2.25 12.03
CA ALA A 106 -1.43 2.91 10.80
C ALA A 106 -2.37 4.07 10.47
N VAL A 107 -1.80 5.21 10.10
CA VAL A 107 -2.52 6.41 9.66
C VAL A 107 -2.63 6.45 8.14
N VAL A 108 -1.79 5.66 7.47
CA VAL A 108 -1.75 5.51 6.02
C VAL A 108 -1.97 4.05 5.64
N MET A 109 -2.32 3.80 4.39
CA MET A 109 -2.44 2.43 3.89
C MET A 109 -1.11 1.71 3.98
N MET A 110 -1.12 0.50 4.52
CA MET A 110 0.06 -0.33 4.70
C MET A 110 -0.04 -1.63 3.91
N PHE A 111 1.12 -2.23 3.67
CA PHE A 111 1.20 -3.58 3.11
C PHE A 111 0.55 -4.61 4.04
N GLY A 112 -0.03 -5.65 3.45
CA GLY A 112 -0.59 -6.78 4.16
C GLY A 112 -2.12 -6.79 4.27
N LEU A 113 -2.80 -5.66 4.05
CA LEU A 113 -4.25 -5.64 3.91
C LEU A 113 -4.64 -6.08 2.49
N LYS A 114 -5.58 -7.03 2.37
CA LYS A 114 -5.95 -7.60 1.07
C LYS A 114 -6.61 -6.60 0.12
N THR A 115 -7.22 -5.54 0.65
CA THR A 115 -7.88 -4.48 -0.14
C THR A 115 -6.93 -3.37 -0.56
N THR A 116 -5.73 -3.27 0.01
CA THR A 116 -4.79 -2.20 -0.29
C THR A 116 -4.47 -2.07 -1.79
N PRO A 117 -4.16 -3.15 -2.53
CA PRO A 117 -3.86 -3.02 -3.96
C PRO A 117 -5.03 -2.49 -4.78
N THR A 118 -6.23 -3.02 -4.56
CA THR A 118 -7.45 -2.63 -5.30
C THR A 118 -7.87 -1.21 -4.99
N THR A 119 -7.85 -0.83 -3.73
CA THR A 119 -8.19 0.53 -3.30
C THR A 119 -7.17 1.54 -3.85
N PHE A 120 -5.88 1.21 -3.81
CA PHE A 120 -4.84 2.05 -4.39
C PHE A 120 -5.03 2.24 -5.90
N GLN A 121 -5.26 1.15 -6.63
CA GLN A 121 -5.51 1.19 -8.06
C GLN A 121 -6.70 2.10 -8.41
N ARG A 122 -7.81 1.97 -7.68
CA ARG A 122 -8.98 2.82 -7.87
C ARG A 122 -8.66 4.29 -7.64
N VAL A 123 -8.02 4.63 -6.52
CA VAL A 123 -7.65 6.02 -6.18
C VAL A 123 -6.73 6.63 -7.24
N ILE A 124 -5.72 5.88 -7.70
CA ILE A 124 -4.80 6.35 -8.74
C ILE A 124 -5.52 6.55 -10.08
N GLN A 125 -6.42 5.64 -10.47
CA GLN A 125 -7.21 5.80 -11.70
C GLN A 125 -8.14 7.01 -11.63
N GLU A 126 -8.75 7.28 -10.49
CA GLU A 126 -9.57 8.49 -10.28
C GLU A 126 -8.73 9.78 -10.40
N ILE A 127 -7.55 9.81 -9.78
CA ILE A 127 -6.64 10.98 -9.82
C ILE A 127 -6.14 11.25 -11.24
N PHE A 128 -5.81 10.22 -11.99
CA PHE A 128 -5.22 10.33 -13.34
C PHE A 128 -6.24 10.07 -14.46
N ALA A 129 -7.53 10.15 -14.18
CA ALA A 129 -8.59 9.83 -15.14
C ALA A 129 -8.49 10.61 -16.47
N GLU A 130 -8.02 11.87 -16.42
CA GLU A 130 -7.84 12.70 -17.63
C GLU A 130 -6.68 12.23 -18.51
N TYR A 131 -5.70 11.53 -17.93
CA TYR A 131 -4.49 11.08 -18.59
C TYR A 131 -4.54 9.62 -19.03
N ILE A 132 -5.41 8.83 -18.38
CA ILE A 132 -5.64 7.42 -18.72
C ILE A 132 -6.87 7.31 -19.63
N PRO A 133 -6.79 6.67 -20.80
CA PRO A 133 -5.63 6.05 -21.44
C PRO A 133 -4.87 6.95 -22.43
N ALA A 134 -5.08 8.26 -22.42
CA ALA A 134 -4.60 9.17 -23.45
C ALA A 134 -3.07 9.04 -23.71
N PHE A 135 -2.26 9.06 -22.67
CA PHE A 135 -0.80 8.88 -22.78
C PHE A 135 -0.19 8.15 -21.57
N MET A 136 -1.03 7.56 -20.70
CA MET A 136 -0.60 6.88 -19.48
C MET A 136 -1.41 5.63 -19.23
N GLN A 137 -0.76 4.61 -18.68
CA GLN A 137 -1.40 3.47 -18.02
C GLN A 137 -0.80 3.27 -16.62
N VAL A 138 -1.62 2.74 -15.72
CA VAL A 138 -1.19 2.45 -14.34
C VAL A 138 -1.64 1.05 -13.96
N PHE A 139 -0.68 0.26 -13.50
CA PHE A 139 -0.93 -1.05 -12.91
C PHE A 139 -0.25 -1.12 -11.54
N LEU A 140 -1.06 -0.98 -10.48
CA LEU A 140 -0.60 -0.92 -9.10
C LEU A 140 0.43 0.21 -8.91
N ASP A 141 1.69 -0.16 -8.80
CA ASP A 141 2.82 0.75 -8.56
C ASP A 141 3.61 1.10 -9.81
N ASP A 142 3.32 0.45 -10.92
CA ASP A 142 3.96 0.69 -12.20
C ASP A 142 3.17 1.69 -13.03
N PHE A 143 3.76 2.84 -13.28
CA PHE A 143 3.23 3.86 -14.18
C PHE A 143 3.94 3.77 -15.51
N VAL A 144 3.19 3.73 -16.59
CA VAL A 144 3.72 3.74 -17.94
C VAL A 144 3.21 4.97 -18.67
N VAL A 145 4.13 5.79 -19.14
CA VAL A 145 3.83 6.96 -19.96
C VAL A 145 4.30 6.67 -21.39
N TYR A 146 3.48 7.01 -22.37
CA TYR A 146 3.75 6.77 -23.79
C TYR A 146 3.25 7.93 -24.65
N ASN A 147 3.72 8.01 -25.89
CA ASN A 147 3.29 9.02 -26.87
C ASN A 147 2.55 8.40 -28.05
#